data_b824b3d88e5c31597fa5cf0c7e03c685
#
_entry.id   b824b3d88e5c31597fa5cf0c7e03c685
#
_cell.length_a   1.000
_cell.length_b   1.000
_cell.length_c   1.000
_cell.angle_alpha   90.00
_cell.angle_beta   90.00
_cell.angle_gamma   90.00
#
_symmetry.space_group_name_H-M   'P 1'
#
loop_
_entity.id
_entity.type
_entity.pdbx_description
1 polymer ?
#
loop_
_entity_poly.entity_id
_entity_poly.type
_entity_poly.pdbx_seq_one_letter_code
_entity_poly.pdbx_strand_id
1 'polypeptide(L)'
;MLARYVQKGDSIDYRPTTAVAAGSVIVIADLVGIARLDIEANTLGSLAVVGVFDIVKAAGQIPSGSTVYWDAGAQKTTLVSGSNHYLGKAIASAADGDETVRVLLNAPYSLATTFVAGDPINDLIDNSGGTPAQTIAEIKECECKDAVASLVKKTNEILTALRAVGIIATE
;
A
#
# COMPACT_ATOMS: atom_id res chain seq x y z
N MET A 1 29.42 17.75 -11.65
CA MET A 1 28.54 16.73 -12.31
C MET A 1 27.50 16.36 -11.29
N LEU A 2 26.18 16.51 -11.61
CA LEU A 2 25.09 16.25 -10.68
C LEU A 2 24.59 14.79 -10.74
N ALA A 3 24.79 14.08 -11.84
CA ALA A 3 24.45 12.67 -12.00
C ALA A 3 25.41 11.98 -12.98
N ARG A 4 25.67 10.69 -12.75
CA ARG A 4 26.48 9.84 -13.62
C ARG A 4 25.80 8.50 -13.78
N TYR A 5 25.69 8.02 -15.03
CA TYR A 5 25.24 6.67 -15.31
C TYR A 5 26.22 5.66 -14.73
N VAL A 6 25.72 4.63 -14.04
CA VAL A 6 26.51 3.57 -13.42
C VAL A 6 26.24 2.22 -14.09
N GLN A 7 24.97 1.80 -14.15
CA GLN A 7 24.58 0.49 -14.68
C GLN A 7 23.10 0.48 -15.10
N LYS A 8 22.67 -0.57 -15.78
CA LYS A 8 21.30 -0.75 -16.29
C LYS A 8 20.23 -0.84 -15.17
N GLY A 9 20.59 -1.36 -13.98
CA GLY A 9 19.70 -1.43 -12.85
C GLY A 9 18.83 -2.69 -12.78
N ASP A 10 19.09 -3.72 -13.57
CA ASP A 10 18.43 -5.02 -13.43
C ASP A 10 18.87 -5.75 -12.14
N SER A 11 20.08 -5.45 -11.69
CA SER A 11 20.63 -5.87 -10.41
C SER A 11 21.39 -4.73 -9.77
N ILE A 12 21.48 -4.75 -8.45
CA ILE A 12 22.23 -3.75 -7.67
C ILE A 12 23.32 -4.41 -6.86
N ASP A 13 24.38 -3.68 -6.58
CA ASP A 13 25.44 -4.11 -5.69
C ASP A 13 24.91 -4.22 -4.26
N TYR A 14 25.27 -5.31 -3.58
CA TYR A 14 24.86 -5.56 -2.21
C TYR A 14 25.99 -6.20 -1.40
N ARG A 15 26.22 -5.66 -0.21
CA ARG A 15 27.22 -6.19 0.73
C ARG A 15 26.54 -6.51 2.06
N PRO A 16 26.18 -7.79 2.32
CA PRO A 16 25.54 -8.20 3.56
C PRO A 16 26.52 -8.25 4.72
N THR A 17 26.04 -8.04 5.94
CA THR A 17 26.81 -8.24 7.18
C THR A 17 26.85 -9.71 7.62
N THR A 18 25.88 -10.51 7.18
CA THR A 18 25.78 -11.97 7.39
C THR A 18 25.63 -12.65 6.03
N ALA A 19 26.05 -13.89 5.92
CA ALA A 19 25.91 -14.64 4.67
C ALA A 19 24.44 -14.74 4.24
N VAL A 20 24.19 -14.60 2.94
CA VAL A 20 22.86 -14.65 2.31
C VAL A 20 22.86 -15.79 1.31
N ALA A 21 21.95 -16.73 1.46
CA ALA A 21 21.80 -17.85 0.54
C ALA A 21 21.09 -17.44 -0.76
N ALA A 22 21.40 -18.13 -1.84
CA ALA A 22 20.67 -17.99 -3.11
C ALA A 22 19.17 -18.22 -2.90
N GLY A 23 18.34 -17.42 -3.56
CA GLY A 23 16.88 -17.43 -3.40
C GLY A 23 16.35 -16.59 -2.25
N SER A 24 17.22 -16.03 -1.40
CA SER A 24 16.77 -15.14 -0.31
C SER A 24 16.17 -13.85 -0.86
N VAL A 25 15.04 -13.44 -0.26
CA VAL A 25 14.40 -12.15 -0.49
C VAL A 25 14.93 -11.15 0.52
N ILE A 26 15.53 -10.09 0.05
CA ILE A 26 16.15 -9.04 0.86
C ILE A 26 15.37 -7.76 0.69
N VAL A 27 15.03 -7.13 1.81
CA VAL A 27 14.33 -5.84 1.85
C VAL A 27 15.34 -4.74 2.17
N ILE A 28 15.41 -3.72 1.31
CA ILE A 28 16.24 -2.53 1.48
C ILE A 28 15.30 -1.32 1.48
N ALA A 29 14.84 -0.91 2.64
CA ALA A 29 13.76 0.06 2.79
C ALA A 29 12.53 -0.33 1.93
N ASP A 30 12.20 0.43 0.90
CA ASP A 30 11.06 0.15 0.02
C ASP A 30 11.40 -0.69 -1.21
N LEU A 31 12.67 -1.08 -1.38
CA LEU A 31 13.13 -1.89 -2.49
C LEU A 31 13.31 -3.35 -2.06
N VAL A 32 12.74 -4.26 -2.81
CA VAL A 32 12.94 -5.70 -2.62
C VAL A 32 13.91 -6.23 -3.66
N GLY A 33 14.89 -7.01 -3.23
CA GLY A 33 15.84 -7.67 -4.10
C GLY A 33 15.94 -9.17 -3.80
N ILE A 34 16.33 -9.95 -4.80
CA ILE A 34 16.51 -11.40 -4.68
C ILE A 34 17.95 -11.76 -4.94
N ALA A 35 18.58 -12.47 -4.00
CA ALA A 35 19.92 -13.04 -4.17
C ALA A 35 19.84 -14.23 -5.14
N ARG A 36 20.47 -14.11 -6.31
CA ARG A 36 20.48 -15.21 -7.30
C ARG A 36 21.57 -16.23 -7.04
N LEU A 37 22.58 -15.86 -6.27
CA LEU A 37 23.70 -16.66 -5.83
C LEU A 37 23.93 -16.45 -4.35
N ASP A 38 24.66 -17.36 -3.71
CA ASP A 38 25.12 -17.17 -2.34
C ASP A 38 26.03 -15.94 -2.25
N ILE A 39 25.88 -15.17 -1.20
CA ILE A 39 26.70 -13.99 -0.93
C ILE A 39 27.30 -14.14 0.47
N GLU A 40 28.61 -14.29 0.54
CA GLU A 40 29.32 -14.39 1.81
C GLU A 40 29.25 -13.09 2.61
N ALA A 41 29.31 -13.21 3.94
CA ALA A 41 29.32 -12.05 4.82
C ALA A 41 30.45 -11.06 4.46
N ASN A 42 30.13 -9.78 4.44
CA ASN A 42 31.05 -8.69 4.12
C ASN A 42 31.70 -8.75 2.72
N THR A 43 31.22 -9.59 1.83
CA THR A 43 31.64 -9.63 0.42
C THR A 43 30.67 -8.86 -0.47
N LEU A 44 31.16 -8.38 -1.61
CA LEU A 44 30.33 -7.76 -2.61
C LEU A 44 29.61 -8.84 -3.43
N GLY A 45 28.29 -8.80 -3.39
CA GLY A 45 27.42 -9.59 -4.24
C GLY A 45 26.44 -8.72 -5.01
N SER A 46 25.40 -9.32 -5.56
CA SER A 46 24.36 -8.60 -6.27
C SER A 46 22.96 -9.13 -5.93
N LEU A 47 21.99 -8.23 -5.89
CA LEU A 47 20.57 -8.54 -5.80
C LEU A 47 19.88 -8.21 -7.12
N ALA A 48 19.12 -9.16 -7.65
CA ALA A 48 18.20 -8.86 -8.74
C ALA A 48 17.04 -8.03 -8.22
N VAL A 49 16.77 -6.89 -8.85
CA VAL A 49 15.64 -6.00 -8.49
C VAL A 49 14.58 -5.95 -9.58
N VAL A 50 14.81 -6.63 -10.69
CA VAL A 50 13.88 -6.80 -11.81
C VAL A 50 13.91 -8.27 -12.23
N GLY A 51 12.77 -8.77 -12.69
CA GLY A 51 12.65 -10.14 -13.21
C GLY A 51 11.38 -10.83 -12.74
N VAL A 52 11.24 -12.08 -13.19
CA VAL A 52 10.12 -12.96 -12.81
C VAL A 52 10.67 -14.07 -11.93
N PHE A 53 10.03 -14.27 -10.79
CA PHE A 53 10.47 -15.26 -9.79
C PHE A 53 9.27 -16.04 -9.26
N ASP A 54 9.47 -17.34 -9.02
CA ASP A 54 8.55 -18.15 -8.24
C ASP A 54 8.93 -18.02 -6.76
N ILE A 55 8.04 -17.42 -5.96
CA ILE A 55 8.32 -17.04 -4.57
C ILE A 55 7.31 -17.74 -3.66
N VAL A 56 7.78 -18.25 -2.52
CA VAL A 56 6.94 -18.92 -1.52
C VAL A 56 5.79 -18.02 -1.10
N LYS A 57 4.58 -18.56 -1.03
CA LYS A 57 3.36 -17.82 -0.68
C LYS A 57 2.75 -18.27 0.65
N ALA A 58 2.00 -17.39 1.29
CA ALA A 58 1.10 -17.72 2.38
C ALA A 58 -0.10 -18.56 1.88
N ALA A 59 -0.82 -19.18 2.79
CA ALA A 59 -2.08 -19.85 2.46
C ALA A 59 -3.08 -18.86 1.80
N GLY A 60 -3.99 -19.41 1.03
CA GLY A 60 -4.97 -18.66 0.25
C GLY A 60 -4.60 -18.53 -1.24
N GLN A 61 -5.61 -18.34 -2.05
CA GLN A 61 -5.46 -18.15 -3.49
C GLN A 61 -4.89 -16.77 -3.81
N ILE A 62 -3.98 -16.68 -4.78
CA ILE A 62 -3.47 -15.43 -5.34
C ILE A 62 -3.84 -15.37 -6.83
N PRO A 63 -4.79 -14.50 -7.24
CA PRO A 63 -5.15 -14.35 -8.64
C PRO A 63 -4.03 -13.68 -9.46
N SER A 64 -3.95 -14.02 -10.76
CA SER A 64 -3.08 -13.31 -11.69
C SER A 64 -3.44 -11.83 -11.77
N GLY A 65 -2.45 -10.96 -11.88
CA GLY A 65 -2.59 -9.50 -11.90
C GLY A 65 -2.64 -8.85 -10.51
N SER A 66 -2.81 -9.64 -9.44
CA SER A 66 -2.86 -9.11 -8.07
C SER A 66 -1.57 -8.45 -7.66
N THR A 67 -1.70 -7.38 -6.87
CA THR A 67 -0.58 -6.80 -6.12
C THR A 67 -0.21 -7.73 -4.99
N VAL A 68 1.07 -8.02 -4.85
CA VAL A 68 1.59 -8.90 -3.81
C VAL A 68 2.67 -8.21 -2.98
N TYR A 69 2.75 -8.63 -1.73
CA TYR A 69 3.64 -8.07 -0.72
C TYR A 69 4.49 -9.16 -0.10
N TRP A 70 5.65 -8.79 0.42
CA TRP A 70 6.55 -9.67 1.15
C TRP A 70 6.36 -9.47 2.65
N ASP A 71 5.93 -10.52 3.32
CA ASP A 71 5.94 -10.60 4.78
C ASP A 71 7.32 -11.08 5.24
N ALA A 72 8.12 -10.16 5.75
CA ALA A 72 9.48 -10.46 6.19
C ALA A 72 9.51 -11.33 7.47
N GLY A 73 8.47 -11.28 8.28
CA GLY A 73 8.36 -12.10 9.50
C GLY A 73 8.02 -13.55 9.20
N ALA A 74 7.04 -13.78 8.31
CA ALA A 74 6.65 -15.11 7.87
C ALA A 74 7.52 -15.63 6.71
N GLN A 75 8.32 -14.78 6.06
CA GLN A 75 9.08 -15.05 4.84
C GLN A 75 8.21 -15.64 3.71
N LYS A 76 7.09 -14.98 3.44
CA LYS A 76 6.10 -15.42 2.46
C LYS A 76 5.49 -14.25 1.70
N THR A 77 5.10 -14.53 0.47
CA THR A 77 4.30 -13.62 -0.36
C THR A 77 2.85 -13.65 0.09
N THR A 78 2.22 -12.48 0.23
CA THR A 78 0.82 -12.31 0.66
C THR A 78 0.10 -11.24 -0.15
N LEU A 79 -1.24 -11.24 -0.11
CA LEU A 79 -2.09 -10.16 -0.64
C LEU A 79 -2.28 -9.01 0.37
N VAL A 80 -1.92 -9.22 1.63
CA VAL A 80 -2.10 -8.23 2.70
C VAL A 80 -0.98 -7.19 2.64
N SER A 81 -1.34 -5.92 2.47
CA SER A 81 -0.38 -4.82 2.48
C SER A 81 0.14 -4.53 3.90
N GLY A 82 -0.72 -4.11 4.81
CA GLY A 82 -0.38 -3.84 6.21
C GLY A 82 1.02 -3.23 6.39
N SER A 83 1.86 -3.90 7.20
CA SER A 83 3.27 -3.56 7.40
C SER A 83 4.23 -4.30 6.44
N ASN A 84 3.70 -5.01 5.44
CA ASN A 84 4.48 -5.80 4.50
C ASN A 84 5.06 -4.93 3.38
N HIS A 85 6.17 -5.37 2.79
CA HIS A 85 6.86 -4.64 1.74
C HIS A 85 6.27 -4.98 0.36
N TYR A 86 6.07 -3.97 -0.48
CA TYR A 86 5.62 -4.19 -1.84
C TYR A 86 6.62 -5.09 -2.59
N LEU A 87 6.13 -6.22 -3.13
CA LEU A 87 6.96 -7.20 -3.82
C LEU A 87 6.84 -7.08 -5.34
N GLY A 88 5.63 -6.83 -5.84
CA GLY A 88 5.37 -6.74 -7.27
C GLY A 88 3.95 -7.16 -7.66
N LYS A 89 3.83 -7.77 -8.83
CA LYS A 89 2.56 -8.27 -9.37
C LYS A 89 2.65 -9.78 -9.64
N ALA A 90 1.64 -10.53 -9.20
CA ALA A 90 1.48 -11.91 -9.62
C ALA A 90 1.15 -11.97 -11.13
N ILE A 91 1.92 -12.73 -11.91
CA ILE A 91 1.69 -12.87 -13.35
C ILE A 91 1.06 -14.22 -13.73
N ALA A 92 0.87 -15.09 -12.76
CA ALA A 92 0.10 -16.32 -12.87
C ALA A 92 -0.74 -16.50 -11.60
N SER A 93 -1.91 -17.11 -11.74
CA SER A 93 -2.72 -17.48 -10.58
C SER A 93 -2.04 -18.62 -9.81
N ALA A 94 -2.08 -18.56 -8.49
CA ALA A 94 -1.68 -19.63 -7.59
C ALA A 94 -2.89 -20.05 -6.74
N ALA A 95 -3.19 -21.34 -6.70
CA ALA A 95 -4.27 -21.91 -5.89
C ALA A 95 -3.88 -21.92 -4.41
N ASP A 96 -4.83 -22.20 -3.53
CA ASP A 96 -4.58 -22.25 -2.09
C ASP A 96 -3.49 -23.28 -1.71
N GLY A 97 -3.51 -24.45 -2.35
CA GLY A 97 -2.54 -25.52 -2.11
C GLY A 97 -1.16 -25.35 -2.77
N ASP A 98 -0.97 -24.33 -3.60
CA ASP A 98 0.32 -24.09 -4.24
C ASP A 98 1.32 -23.51 -3.23
N GLU A 99 2.58 -23.97 -3.31
CA GLU A 99 3.66 -23.52 -2.42
C GLU A 99 4.22 -22.15 -2.83
N THR A 100 4.14 -21.82 -4.13
CA THR A 100 4.75 -20.62 -4.70
C THR A 100 3.76 -19.85 -5.58
N VAL A 101 4.08 -18.58 -5.81
CA VAL A 101 3.41 -17.73 -6.79
C VAL A 101 4.43 -17.07 -7.70
N ARG A 102 4.12 -16.95 -8.99
CA ARG A 102 4.98 -16.29 -9.97
C ARG A 102 4.79 -14.79 -9.96
N VAL A 103 5.84 -14.08 -9.64
CA VAL A 103 5.82 -12.62 -9.39
C VAL A 103 6.75 -11.89 -10.36
N LEU A 104 6.25 -10.83 -10.98
CA LEU A 104 7.07 -9.79 -11.61
C LEU A 104 7.55 -8.84 -10.52
N LEU A 105 8.83 -8.93 -10.17
CA LEU A 105 9.46 -8.21 -9.07
C LEU A 105 9.49 -6.70 -9.33
N ASN A 106 9.15 -5.92 -8.30
CA ASN A 106 9.13 -4.45 -8.32
C ASN A 106 8.40 -3.88 -9.56
N ALA A 107 7.38 -4.58 -10.07
CA ALA A 107 6.55 -4.05 -11.15
C ALA A 107 6.02 -2.67 -10.75
N PRO A 108 5.82 -1.73 -11.71
CA PRO A 108 5.29 -0.42 -11.36
C PRO A 108 4.07 -0.53 -10.46
N TYR A 109 4.14 0.11 -9.29
CA TYR A 109 3.03 0.14 -8.35
C TYR A 109 1.92 1.00 -8.96
N SER A 110 0.85 0.38 -9.40
CA SER A 110 -0.39 1.11 -9.69
C SER A 110 -1.24 1.09 -8.43
N LEU A 111 -1.53 2.25 -7.87
CA LEU A 111 -2.62 2.36 -6.93
C LEU A 111 -3.84 1.71 -7.60
N ALA A 112 -4.42 0.70 -6.97
CA ALA A 112 -5.71 0.22 -7.41
C ALA A 112 -6.64 1.44 -7.45
N THR A 113 -7.30 1.67 -8.59
CA THR A 113 -8.26 2.76 -8.74
C THR A 113 -9.49 2.57 -7.86
N THR A 114 -9.67 1.39 -7.29
CA THR A 114 -10.60 1.10 -6.22
C THR A 114 -9.91 1.34 -4.88
N PHE A 115 -10.02 2.55 -4.36
CA PHE A 115 -9.89 2.72 -2.93
C PHE A 115 -10.99 1.88 -2.27
N VAL A 116 -10.60 0.87 -1.49
CA VAL A 116 -11.56 0.30 -0.54
C VAL A 116 -11.82 1.45 0.44
N ALA A 117 -13.00 2.05 0.31
CA ALA A 117 -13.42 3.06 1.27
C ALA A 117 -13.29 2.45 2.68
N GLY A 118 -12.73 3.19 3.62
CA GLY A 118 -12.74 2.80 5.03
C GLY A 118 -14.17 2.60 5.54
N ASP A 119 -14.30 2.18 6.79
CA ASP A 119 -15.62 2.05 7.42
C ASP A 119 -16.43 3.34 7.25
N PRO A 120 -17.76 3.22 7.07
CA PRO A 120 -18.63 4.39 6.95
C PRO A 120 -18.44 5.32 8.14
N ILE A 121 -18.22 6.60 7.84
CA ILE A 121 -18.24 7.64 8.86
C ILE A 121 -19.69 8.12 8.96
N ASN A 122 -20.32 7.86 10.10
CA ASN A 122 -21.69 8.32 10.32
C ASN A 122 -21.78 9.83 10.31
N ASP A 123 -22.89 10.36 9.86
CA ASP A 123 -23.17 11.78 9.91
C ASP A 123 -23.22 12.29 11.36
N LEU A 124 -22.73 13.49 11.56
CA LEU A 124 -22.84 14.13 12.87
C LEU A 124 -24.30 14.46 13.18
N ILE A 125 -24.73 14.10 14.39
CA ILE A 125 -26.09 14.44 14.86
C ILE A 125 -26.04 15.81 15.54
N ASP A 126 -26.81 16.74 15.03
CA ASP A 126 -26.99 18.05 15.68
C ASP A 126 -28.04 17.98 16.78
N ASN A 127 -27.57 17.98 18.02
CA ASN A 127 -28.40 18.02 19.21
C ASN A 127 -28.49 19.45 19.82
N SER A 128 -27.99 20.48 19.13
CA SER A 128 -27.97 21.86 19.63
C SER A 128 -29.35 22.51 19.66
N GLY A 129 -30.29 22.03 18.81
CA GLY A 129 -31.60 22.64 18.59
C GLY A 129 -31.51 23.99 17.87
N GLY A 130 -30.34 24.29 17.29
CA GLY A 130 -30.13 25.52 16.52
C GLY A 130 -30.51 25.38 15.04
N THR A 131 -30.63 26.50 14.36
CA THR A 131 -30.92 26.57 12.92
C THR A 131 -29.61 26.77 12.14
N PRO A 132 -29.24 25.87 11.21
CA PRO A 132 -28.05 26.07 10.40
C PRO A 132 -28.09 27.33 9.57
N ALA A 133 -27.04 28.15 9.65
CA ALA A 133 -26.90 29.36 8.82
C ALA A 133 -26.60 28.99 7.36
N GLN A 134 -27.01 29.80 6.42
CA GLN A 134 -26.80 29.60 4.99
C GLN A 134 -25.50 30.25 4.49
N THR A 135 -25.04 31.30 5.17
CA THR A 135 -23.87 32.08 4.78
C THR A 135 -22.91 32.28 5.97
N ILE A 136 -21.63 32.63 5.68
CA ILE A 136 -20.65 32.99 6.72
C ILE A 136 -21.06 34.24 7.48
N ALA A 137 -21.77 35.20 6.84
CA ALA A 137 -22.27 36.41 7.48
C ALA A 137 -23.31 36.07 8.53
N GLU A 138 -24.24 35.16 8.23
CA GLU A 138 -25.27 34.69 9.16
C GLU A 138 -24.64 33.97 10.37
N ILE A 139 -23.55 33.21 10.17
CA ILE A 139 -22.84 32.53 11.26
C ILE A 139 -22.29 33.53 12.30
N LYS A 140 -21.87 34.74 11.89
CA LYS A 140 -21.31 35.74 12.78
C LYS A 140 -22.31 36.32 13.75
N GLU A 141 -23.59 36.30 13.39
CA GLU A 141 -24.70 36.91 14.17
C GLU A 141 -25.52 35.86 14.92
N CYS A 142 -25.25 34.57 14.72
CA CYS A 142 -26.02 33.50 15.34
C CYS A 142 -25.57 33.16 16.77
N GLU A 143 -26.50 32.65 17.55
CA GLU A 143 -26.19 32.08 18.86
C GLU A 143 -25.28 30.84 18.73
N CYS A 144 -24.67 30.46 19.85
CA CYS A 144 -23.71 29.31 19.86
C CYS A 144 -24.32 28.02 19.31
N LYS A 145 -25.61 27.77 19.59
CA LYS A 145 -26.33 26.58 19.07
C LYS A 145 -26.45 26.60 17.54
N ASP A 146 -26.67 27.78 16.93
CA ASP A 146 -26.79 27.95 15.48
C ASP A 146 -25.42 27.81 14.82
N ALA A 147 -24.33 28.23 15.49
CA ALA A 147 -22.97 27.99 15.03
C ALA A 147 -22.64 26.49 15.01
N VAL A 148 -23.05 25.75 16.04
CA VAL A 148 -22.88 24.27 16.09
C VAL A 148 -23.70 23.59 14.99
N ALA A 149 -24.98 23.97 14.82
CA ALA A 149 -25.85 23.46 13.76
C ALA A 149 -25.24 23.68 12.36
N SER A 150 -24.68 24.89 12.15
CA SER A 150 -24.01 25.23 10.89
C SER A 150 -22.75 24.42 10.65
N LEU A 151 -21.96 24.17 11.70
CA LEU A 151 -20.74 23.33 11.62
C LEU A 151 -21.09 21.89 11.26
N VAL A 152 -22.08 21.30 11.95
CA VAL A 152 -22.58 19.94 11.67
C VAL A 152 -23.04 19.82 10.23
N LYS A 153 -23.85 20.78 9.75
CA LYS A 153 -24.34 20.81 8.36
C LYS A 153 -23.18 20.82 7.37
N LYS A 154 -22.19 21.68 7.55
CA LYS A 154 -21.03 21.79 6.65
C LYS A 154 -20.17 20.56 6.68
N THR A 155 -19.97 19.95 7.84
CA THR A 155 -19.23 18.70 7.96
C THR A 155 -19.92 17.56 7.21
N ASN A 156 -21.25 17.44 7.34
CA ASN A 156 -22.01 16.41 6.64
C ASN A 156 -22.05 16.64 5.11
N GLU A 157 -22.09 17.92 4.66
CA GLU A 157 -21.93 18.24 3.24
C GLU A 157 -20.57 17.78 2.69
N ILE A 158 -19.48 17.95 3.46
CA ILE A 158 -18.14 17.46 3.11
C ILE A 158 -18.11 15.93 3.08
N LEU A 159 -18.66 15.26 4.09
CA LEU A 159 -18.77 13.80 4.13
C LEU A 159 -19.53 13.25 2.92
N THR A 160 -20.65 13.89 2.55
CA THR A 160 -21.42 13.53 1.36
C THR A 160 -20.60 13.68 0.08
N ALA A 161 -19.84 14.77 -0.05
CA ALA A 161 -18.96 14.98 -1.20
C ALA A 161 -17.84 13.92 -1.26
N LEU A 162 -17.24 13.57 -0.12
CA LEU A 162 -16.19 12.53 -0.04
C LEU A 162 -16.73 11.12 -0.36
N ARG A 163 -17.97 10.81 0.04
CA ARG A 163 -18.66 9.58 -0.36
C ARG A 163 -18.93 9.55 -1.86
N ALA A 164 -19.39 10.67 -2.43
CA ALA A 164 -19.71 10.78 -3.87
C ALA A 164 -18.49 10.53 -4.77
N VAL A 165 -17.28 10.92 -4.31
CA VAL A 165 -16.01 10.66 -5.03
C VAL A 165 -15.32 9.38 -4.60
N GLY A 166 -15.93 8.57 -3.71
CA GLY A 166 -15.43 7.26 -3.32
C GLY A 166 -14.22 7.28 -2.36
N ILE A 167 -13.96 8.39 -1.68
CA ILE A 167 -12.87 8.48 -0.69
C ILE A 167 -13.26 7.79 0.61
N ILE A 168 -14.52 7.85 1.00
CA ILE A 168 -15.07 7.14 2.16
C ILE A 168 -16.26 6.27 1.75
N ALA A 169 -16.54 5.21 2.51
CA ALA A 169 -17.65 4.31 2.24
C ALA A 169 -18.99 5.03 2.36
N THR A 170 -19.97 4.60 1.56
CA THR A 170 -21.39 4.93 1.76
C THR A 170 -21.95 4.04 2.87
N GLU A 171 -22.89 4.57 3.65
CA GLU A 171 -23.66 3.79 4.61
C GLU A 171 -24.47 2.66 3.95
#